data_8b17bd1f0c9c2768ab8bf1f9cfce4f69
#
_entry.id   8b17bd1f0c9c2768ab8bf1f9cfce4f69
#
_cell.length_a   1.000
_cell.length_b   1.000
_cell.length_c   1.000
_cell.angle_alpha   90.00
_cell.angle_beta   90.00
_cell.angle_gamma   90.00
#
_symmetry.space_group_name_H-M   'P 1'
#
loop_
_entity.id
_entity.type
_entity.pdbx_description
1 polymer ?
#
loop_
_entity_poly.entity_id
_entity_poly.type
_entity_poly.pdbx_seq_one_letter_code
_entity_poly.pdbx_strand_id
1 'polypeptide(L)'
;MKQDVILVLDCGATNVRAMAVDRQGKIIARAATANASDIAAEKSDWHQWSLEAIMQRFADCCRQIHDQLASCTVRGITVTTFGVDGALVDEQGALLYPIISWKCPRTAAVMEKISQYMPARQLQQIAGVGAFAFNTLYKLVWLKENHPQLLAQAHAWLFISSLINHRLTGEFTADLTM
;
A
#
# COMPACT_ATOMS: atom_id res chain seq x y z
N MET A 1 -27.48 -16.12 -19.13
CA MET A 1 -26.18 -15.42 -19.31
C MET A 1 -25.57 -15.22 -17.93
N LYS A 2 -24.25 -15.36 -17.77
CA LYS A 2 -23.58 -15.06 -16.50
C LYS A 2 -23.61 -13.54 -16.23
N GLN A 3 -23.73 -13.16 -14.95
CA GLN A 3 -23.71 -11.75 -14.52
C GLN A 3 -22.27 -11.20 -14.54
N ASP A 4 -22.05 -10.07 -15.21
CA ASP A 4 -20.74 -9.40 -15.21
C ASP A 4 -20.50 -8.69 -13.87
N VAL A 5 -19.29 -8.87 -13.31
CA VAL A 5 -18.86 -8.22 -12.08
C VAL A 5 -17.42 -7.70 -12.18
N ILE A 6 -17.10 -6.68 -11.39
CA ILE A 6 -15.73 -6.25 -11.09
C ILE A 6 -15.38 -6.78 -9.69
N LEU A 7 -14.19 -7.38 -9.57
CA LEU A 7 -13.64 -7.77 -8.28
C LEU A 7 -12.86 -6.59 -7.69
N VAL A 8 -13.30 -6.11 -6.53
CA VAL A 8 -12.64 -5.05 -5.76
C VAL A 8 -11.81 -5.70 -4.66
N LEU A 9 -10.51 -5.44 -4.65
CA LEU A 9 -9.57 -5.81 -3.61
C LEU A 9 -9.29 -4.55 -2.75
N ASP A 10 -9.86 -4.52 -1.55
CA ASP A 10 -9.76 -3.37 -0.63
C ASP A 10 -8.81 -3.71 0.53
N CYS A 11 -7.64 -3.05 0.54
CA CYS A 11 -6.66 -3.17 1.60
C CYS A 11 -6.81 -2.04 2.61
N GLY A 12 -7.68 -2.22 3.60
CA GLY A 12 -7.76 -1.32 4.74
C GLY A 12 -6.69 -1.62 5.80
N ALA A 13 -6.39 -0.65 6.66
CA ALA A 13 -5.41 -0.82 7.75
C ALA A 13 -5.87 -1.82 8.84
N THR A 14 -7.17 -2.06 8.96
CA THR A 14 -7.76 -2.97 9.95
C THR A 14 -8.40 -4.21 9.33
N ASN A 15 -8.75 -4.15 8.05
CA ASN A 15 -9.36 -5.27 7.33
C ASN A 15 -8.91 -5.27 5.87
N VAL A 16 -8.69 -6.46 5.33
CA VAL A 16 -8.60 -6.73 3.90
C VAL A 16 -9.93 -7.31 3.44
N ARG A 17 -10.41 -6.89 2.27
CA ARG A 17 -11.70 -7.34 1.72
C ARG A 17 -11.55 -7.73 0.25
N ALA A 18 -12.33 -8.72 -0.18
CA ALA A 18 -12.64 -8.97 -1.58
C ALA A 18 -14.14 -8.81 -1.78
N MET A 19 -14.55 -8.03 -2.78
CA MET A 19 -15.95 -7.74 -3.07
C MET A 19 -16.19 -7.87 -4.58
N ALA A 20 -17.25 -8.57 -4.96
CA ALA A 20 -17.72 -8.60 -6.34
C ALA A 20 -18.88 -7.62 -6.50
N VAL A 21 -18.72 -6.67 -7.42
CA VAL A 21 -19.67 -5.57 -7.64
C VAL A 21 -20.21 -5.67 -9.07
N ASP A 22 -21.54 -5.62 -9.24
CA ASP A 22 -22.19 -5.66 -10.54
C ASP A 22 -22.23 -4.28 -11.23
N ARG A 23 -22.81 -4.24 -12.44
CA ARG A 23 -22.96 -3.01 -13.24
C ARG A 23 -23.85 -1.93 -12.60
N GLN A 24 -24.68 -2.30 -11.64
CA GLN A 24 -25.55 -1.40 -10.89
C GLN A 24 -24.90 -0.89 -9.60
N GLY A 25 -23.65 -1.31 -9.31
CA GLY A 25 -22.96 -0.96 -8.07
C GLY A 25 -23.38 -1.82 -6.86
N LYS A 26 -24.16 -2.89 -7.08
CA LYS A 26 -24.57 -3.80 -6.01
C LYS A 26 -23.44 -4.79 -5.69
N ILE A 27 -23.16 -4.98 -4.41
CA ILE A 27 -22.25 -6.01 -3.94
C ILE A 27 -22.97 -7.37 -3.99
N ILE A 28 -22.47 -8.26 -4.86
CA ILE A 28 -23.02 -9.60 -5.07
C ILE A 28 -22.42 -10.61 -4.07
N ALA A 29 -21.14 -10.48 -3.78
CA ALA A 29 -20.43 -11.30 -2.80
C ALA A 29 -19.37 -10.47 -2.11
N ARG A 30 -19.08 -10.78 -0.85
CA ARG A 30 -17.98 -10.15 -0.11
C ARG A 30 -17.41 -11.08 0.95
N ALA A 31 -16.12 -10.97 1.18
CA ALA A 31 -15.44 -11.53 2.33
C ALA A 31 -14.48 -10.49 2.91
N ALA A 32 -14.17 -10.63 4.19
CA ALA A 32 -13.24 -9.75 4.90
C ALA A 32 -12.45 -10.55 5.92
N THR A 33 -11.19 -10.17 6.12
CA THR A 33 -10.33 -10.71 7.18
C THR A 33 -9.58 -9.57 7.87
N ALA A 34 -9.21 -9.77 9.12
CA ALA A 34 -8.48 -8.77 9.90
C ALA A 34 -7.11 -8.49 9.28
N ASN A 35 -6.70 -7.22 9.33
CA ASN A 35 -5.39 -6.75 8.92
C ASN A 35 -4.72 -5.99 10.05
N ALA A 36 -3.41 -6.12 10.16
CA ALA A 36 -2.60 -5.40 11.12
C ALA A 36 -1.17 -5.24 10.59
N SER A 37 -0.49 -4.19 11.03
CA SER A 37 0.96 -4.07 10.83
C SER A 37 1.71 -4.98 11.79
N ASP A 38 2.84 -5.49 11.33
CA ASP A 38 3.77 -6.27 12.15
C ASP A 38 4.71 -5.36 12.92
N ILE A 39 5.27 -5.86 14.00
CA ILE A 39 6.36 -5.20 14.72
C ILE A 39 7.67 -5.59 14.05
N ALA A 40 8.52 -4.60 13.76
CA ALA A 40 9.83 -4.84 13.18
C ALA A 40 10.76 -5.51 14.20
N ALA A 41 11.63 -6.40 13.73
CA ALA A 41 12.55 -7.13 14.59
C ALA A 41 13.58 -6.20 15.27
N GLU A 42 13.90 -5.07 14.63
CA GLU A 42 14.91 -4.13 15.09
C GLU A 42 14.47 -3.31 16.30
N LYS A 43 13.15 -3.07 16.44
CA LYS A 43 12.65 -2.22 17.51
C LYS A 43 11.16 -2.46 17.78
N SER A 44 10.79 -2.62 19.04
CA SER A 44 9.44 -3.01 19.51
C SER A 44 8.34 -1.99 19.21
N ASP A 45 8.68 -0.73 18.94
CA ASP A 45 7.73 0.32 18.57
C ASP A 45 7.71 0.61 17.05
N TRP A 46 8.50 -0.13 16.24
CA TRP A 46 8.51 0.02 14.81
C TRP A 46 7.50 -0.88 14.14
N HIS A 47 6.65 -0.27 13.34
CA HIS A 47 5.57 -0.95 12.61
C HIS A 47 5.88 -1.04 11.12
N GLN A 48 5.57 -2.18 10.52
CA GLN A 48 5.75 -2.44 9.10
C GLN A 48 4.61 -3.28 8.54
N TRP A 49 4.42 -3.27 7.21
CA TRP A 49 3.46 -4.12 6.53
C TRP A 49 4.20 -5.25 5.81
N SER A 50 3.63 -6.45 5.86
CA SER A 50 4.02 -7.57 5.00
C SER A 50 3.13 -7.58 3.76
N LEU A 51 3.73 -7.36 2.58
CA LEU A 51 3.02 -7.47 1.30
C LEU A 51 2.50 -8.89 1.09
N GLU A 52 3.32 -9.89 1.42
CA GLU A 52 2.97 -11.31 1.31
C GLU A 52 1.75 -11.65 2.16
N ALA A 53 1.69 -11.16 3.40
CA ALA A 53 0.54 -11.37 4.28
C ALA A 53 -0.72 -10.68 3.75
N ILE A 54 -0.61 -9.47 3.17
CA ILE A 54 -1.71 -8.78 2.51
C ILE A 54 -2.22 -9.59 1.31
N MET A 55 -1.33 -10.06 0.43
CA MET A 55 -1.69 -10.88 -0.73
C MET A 55 -2.34 -12.20 -0.32
N GLN A 56 -1.84 -12.84 0.75
CA GLN A 56 -2.45 -14.07 1.28
C GLN A 56 -3.87 -13.81 1.79
N ARG A 57 -4.10 -12.71 2.51
CA ARG A 57 -5.44 -12.31 2.98
C ARG A 57 -6.40 -12.06 1.82
N PHE A 58 -5.94 -11.44 0.72
CA PHE A 58 -6.76 -11.31 -0.49
C PHE A 58 -7.12 -12.67 -1.09
N ALA A 59 -6.14 -13.58 -1.19
CA ALA A 59 -6.39 -14.92 -1.69
C ALA A 59 -7.41 -15.67 -0.83
N ASP A 60 -7.33 -15.53 0.50
CA ASP A 60 -8.28 -16.14 1.43
C ASP A 60 -9.70 -15.55 1.24
N CYS A 61 -9.82 -14.23 1.13
CA CYS A 61 -11.10 -13.58 0.86
C CYS A 61 -11.69 -14.00 -0.50
N CYS A 62 -10.87 -14.09 -1.54
CA CYS A 62 -11.31 -14.55 -2.86
C CYS A 62 -11.79 -15.99 -2.83
N ARG A 63 -11.10 -16.89 -2.10
CA ARG A 63 -11.55 -18.27 -1.93
C ARG A 63 -12.92 -18.36 -1.22
N GLN A 64 -13.14 -17.53 -0.19
CA GLN A 64 -14.41 -17.51 0.53
C GLN A 64 -15.62 -17.11 -0.32
N ILE A 65 -15.41 -16.26 -1.34
CA ILE A 65 -16.51 -15.83 -2.23
C ILE A 65 -16.59 -16.61 -3.54
N HIS A 66 -15.65 -17.53 -3.78
CA HIS A 66 -15.52 -18.24 -5.06
C HIS A 66 -16.84 -18.91 -5.51
N ASP A 67 -17.47 -19.69 -4.64
CA ASP A 67 -18.67 -20.44 -4.97
C ASP A 67 -19.88 -19.50 -5.25
N GLN A 68 -19.92 -18.34 -4.58
CA GLN A 68 -20.95 -17.33 -4.80
C GLN A 68 -20.84 -16.68 -6.20
N LEU A 69 -19.65 -16.77 -6.83
CA LEU A 69 -19.37 -16.22 -8.14
C LEU A 69 -19.53 -17.24 -9.30
N ALA A 70 -20.01 -18.46 -9.02
CA ALA A 70 -20.17 -19.49 -10.05
C ALA A 70 -21.07 -19.05 -11.23
N SER A 71 -22.07 -18.20 -10.97
CA SER A 71 -22.95 -17.60 -11.99
C SER A 71 -22.45 -16.26 -12.55
N CYS A 72 -21.28 -15.79 -12.13
CA CYS A 72 -20.71 -14.52 -12.54
C CYS A 72 -19.56 -14.68 -13.55
N THR A 73 -19.27 -13.59 -14.25
CA THR A 73 -18.05 -13.41 -15.06
C THR A 73 -17.29 -12.20 -14.49
N VAL A 74 -16.12 -12.42 -13.93
CA VAL A 74 -15.24 -11.34 -13.50
C VAL A 74 -14.63 -10.68 -14.73
N ARG A 75 -14.95 -9.40 -14.97
CA ARG A 75 -14.47 -8.62 -16.11
C ARG A 75 -13.21 -7.83 -15.84
N GLY A 76 -12.87 -7.63 -14.58
CA GLY A 76 -11.68 -6.90 -14.17
C GLY A 76 -11.50 -6.93 -12.67
N ILE A 77 -10.31 -6.53 -12.26
CA ILE A 77 -9.93 -6.37 -10.85
C ILE A 77 -9.56 -4.90 -10.65
N THR A 78 -9.99 -4.32 -9.54
CA THR A 78 -9.54 -3.00 -9.09
C THR A 78 -9.04 -3.10 -7.66
N VAL A 79 -8.03 -2.27 -7.33
CA VAL A 79 -7.40 -2.25 -6.01
C VAL A 79 -7.66 -0.89 -5.36
N THR A 80 -8.02 -0.90 -4.09
CA THR A 80 -8.07 0.29 -3.24
C THR A 80 -7.33 0.01 -1.93
N THR A 81 -6.65 1.03 -1.39
CA THR A 81 -5.82 0.88 -0.19
C THR A 81 -5.87 2.13 0.67
N PHE A 82 -5.36 2.03 1.90
CA PHE A 82 -4.92 3.20 2.62
C PHE A 82 -3.71 3.84 1.92
N GLY A 83 -3.54 5.16 2.07
CA GLY A 83 -2.49 5.93 1.44
C GLY A 83 -1.17 5.96 2.22
N VAL A 84 -0.22 6.73 1.72
CA VAL A 84 1.07 7.14 2.29
C VAL A 84 2.12 6.06 2.53
N ASP A 85 1.75 4.78 2.57
CA ASP A 85 2.68 3.67 2.77
C ASP A 85 3.11 3.05 1.46
N GLY A 86 4.38 2.75 1.36
CA GLY A 86 4.99 2.16 0.17
C GLY A 86 6.41 1.68 0.47
N ALA A 87 7.11 1.23 -0.54
CA ALA A 87 8.47 0.75 -0.44
C ALA A 87 9.31 1.07 -1.67
N LEU A 88 10.63 1.09 -1.48
CA LEU A 88 11.61 1.02 -2.55
C LEU A 88 11.61 -0.39 -3.12
N VAL A 89 11.61 -0.50 -4.44
CA VAL A 89 11.68 -1.76 -5.18
C VAL A 89 12.80 -1.74 -6.21
N ASP A 90 13.32 -2.91 -6.54
CA ASP A 90 14.25 -3.10 -7.65
C ASP A 90 13.53 -3.19 -9.01
N GLU A 91 14.27 -3.46 -10.09
CA GLU A 91 13.74 -3.62 -11.46
C GLU A 91 12.78 -4.82 -11.62
N GLN A 92 12.82 -5.78 -10.71
CA GLN A 92 11.95 -6.94 -10.68
C GLN A 92 10.73 -6.73 -9.76
N GLY A 93 10.62 -5.57 -9.09
CA GLY A 93 9.56 -5.25 -8.13
C GLY A 93 9.74 -5.91 -6.76
N ALA A 94 10.94 -6.46 -6.46
CA ALA A 94 11.24 -6.97 -5.14
C ALA A 94 11.51 -5.82 -4.16
N LEU A 95 11.02 -5.97 -2.92
CA LEU A 95 11.19 -4.97 -1.89
C LEU A 95 12.65 -4.87 -1.45
N LEU A 96 13.24 -3.68 -1.52
CA LEU A 96 14.59 -3.40 -1.01
C LEU A 96 14.61 -3.11 0.49
N TYR A 97 13.48 -2.73 1.06
CA TYR A 97 13.28 -2.47 2.49
C TYR A 97 11.83 -2.79 2.88
N PRO A 98 11.55 -3.21 4.13
CA PRO A 98 10.19 -3.42 4.60
C PRO A 98 9.31 -2.19 4.45
N ILE A 99 8.01 -2.38 4.17
CA ILE A 99 7.05 -1.28 4.02
C ILE A 99 6.84 -0.62 5.38
N ILE A 100 7.35 0.59 5.57
CA ILE A 100 7.21 1.36 6.81
C ILE A 100 5.75 1.76 6.98
N SER A 101 5.11 1.29 8.05
CA SER A 101 3.72 1.63 8.34
C SER A 101 3.58 3.08 8.78
N TRP A 102 2.46 3.71 8.42
CA TRP A 102 2.08 5.04 8.88
C TRP A 102 1.97 5.14 10.43
N LYS A 103 1.81 4.02 11.11
CA LYS A 103 1.81 3.93 12.58
C LYS A 103 3.21 3.99 13.18
N CYS A 104 4.26 3.78 12.35
CA CYS A 104 5.63 3.69 12.85
C CYS A 104 6.17 5.08 13.25
N PRO A 105 6.69 5.24 14.47
CA PRO A 105 7.16 6.54 14.96
C PRO A 105 8.54 6.95 14.41
N ARG A 106 9.25 6.05 13.67
CA ARG A 106 10.65 6.29 13.24
C ARG A 106 10.86 7.57 12.42
N THR A 107 9.83 8.07 11.77
CA THR A 107 9.87 9.26 10.92
C THR A 107 9.58 10.57 11.66
N ALA A 108 9.18 10.52 12.93
CA ALA A 108 8.87 11.73 13.71
C ALA A 108 10.09 12.65 13.87
N ALA A 109 11.26 12.09 14.20
CA ALA A 109 12.50 12.86 14.32
C ALA A 109 12.96 13.47 12.98
N VAL A 110 12.65 12.84 11.85
CA VAL A 110 12.91 13.39 10.51
C VAL A 110 12.02 14.61 10.27
N MET A 111 10.74 14.50 10.59
CA MET A 111 9.80 15.62 10.45
C MET A 111 10.25 16.85 11.23
N GLU A 112 10.71 16.66 12.47
CA GLU A 112 11.22 17.75 13.31
C GLU A 112 12.44 18.47 12.71
N LYS A 113 13.25 17.74 11.95
CA LYS A 113 14.49 18.24 11.34
C LYS A 113 14.34 18.62 9.87
N ILE A 114 13.16 18.51 9.29
CA ILE A 114 12.96 18.66 7.83
C ILE A 114 13.41 20.03 7.29
N SER A 115 13.41 21.06 8.14
CA SER A 115 13.90 22.40 7.80
C SER A 115 15.38 22.45 7.39
N GLN A 116 16.17 21.43 7.71
CA GLN A 116 17.55 21.28 7.24
C GLN A 116 17.62 21.05 5.72
N TYR A 117 16.58 20.47 5.14
CA TYR A 117 16.47 20.19 3.70
C TYR A 117 15.66 21.27 2.98
N MET A 118 14.53 21.68 3.56
CA MET A 118 13.63 22.67 2.98
C MET A 118 12.80 23.33 4.08
N PRO A 119 12.58 24.68 4.03
CA PRO A 119 11.69 25.36 4.97
C PRO A 119 10.28 24.76 4.93
N ALA A 120 9.66 24.54 6.09
CA ALA A 120 8.36 23.88 6.22
C ALA A 120 7.26 24.55 5.40
N ARG A 121 7.26 25.91 5.32
CA ARG A 121 6.31 26.67 4.51
C ARG A 121 6.47 26.37 3.01
N GLN A 122 7.70 26.28 2.53
CA GLN A 122 7.98 25.96 1.11
C GLN A 122 7.56 24.53 0.80
N LEU A 123 7.86 23.59 1.71
CA LEU A 123 7.43 22.19 1.56
C LEU A 123 5.91 22.09 1.47
N GLN A 124 5.18 22.79 2.34
CA GLN A 124 3.71 22.79 2.30
C GLN A 124 3.16 23.41 1.01
N GLN A 125 3.79 24.49 0.50
CA GLN A 125 3.38 25.12 -0.76
C GLN A 125 3.55 24.17 -1.96
N ILE A 126 4.62 23.36 -1.97
CA ILE A 126 4.88 22.38 -3.04
C ILE A 126 3.96 21.17 -2.92
N ALA A 127 3.85 20.61 -1.72
CA ALA A 127 3.14 19.35 -1.49
C ALA A 127 1.61 19.50 -1.36
N GLY A 128 1.13 20.70 -0.99
CA GLY A 128 -0.29 20.96 -0.78
C GLY A 128 -0.90 20.29 0.45
N VAL A 129 -0.08 19.62 1.29
CA VAL A 129 -0.53 18.84 2.46
C VAL A 129 0.16 19.31 3.74
N GLY A 130 -0.49 19.07 4.89
CA GLY A 130 0.08 19.34 6.20
C GLY A 130 1.26 18.41 6.53
N ALA A 131 2.09 18.86 7.49
CA ALA A 131 3.20 18.06 7.99
C ALA A 131 2.67 17.01 8.98
N PHE A 132 2.68 15.74 8.56
CA PHE A 132 2.39 14.58 9.40
C PHE A 132 3.55 13.62 9.33
N ALA A 133 4.02 13.10 10.47
CA ALA A 133 5.18 12.22 10.53
C ALA A 133 5.08 10.98 9.61
N PHE A 134 3.88 10.54 9.29
CA PHE A 134 3.63 9.41 8.40
C PHE A 134 3.73 9.73 6.90
N ASN A 135 3.88 11.00 6.48
CA ASN A 135 3.96 11.35 5.06
C ASN A 135 5.15 10.65 4.40
N THR A 136 4.98 10.24 3.14
CA THR A 136 5.96 9.50 2.34
C THR A 136 7.33 10.18 2.30
N LEU A 137 7.36 11.52 2.19
CA LEU A 137 8.61 12.28 2.19
C LEU A 137 9.52 11.93 3.37
N TYR A 138 8.95 11.84 4.58
CA TYR A 138 9.76 11.57 5.79
C TYR A 138 10.28 10.14 5.81
N LYS A 139 9.58 9.19 5.18
CA LYS A 139 10.08 7.83 4.99
C LYS A 139 11.26 7.79 4.02
N LEU A 140 11.18 8.53 2.91
CA LEU A 140 12.27 8.64 1.95
C LEU A 140 13.49 9.33 2.55
N VAL A 141 13.30 10.41 3.32
CA VAL A 141 14.41 11.08 4.04
C VAL A 141 15.01 10.15 5.08
N TRP A 142 14.19 9.43 5.86
CA TRP A 142 14.66 8.45 6.82
C TRP A 142 15.51 7.35 6.15
N LEU A 143 15.05 6.82 5.02
CA LEU A 143 15.79 5.83 4.23
C LEU A 143 17.10 6.42 3.70
N LYS A 144 17.10 7.68 3.24
CA LYS A 144 18.31 8.36 2.80
C LYS A 144 19.35 8.50 3.93
N GLU A 145 18.91 8.80 5.14
CA GLU A 145 19.79 9.00 6.29
C GLU A 145 20.34 7.69 6.85
N ASN A 146 19.56 6.60 6.83
CA ASN A 146 19.90 5.34 7.47
C ASN A 146 20.35 4.25 6.49
N HIS A 147 19.88 4.29 5.23
CA HIS A 147 20.14 3.28 4.21
C HIS A 147 20.33 3.92 2.82
N PRO A 148 21.30 4.87 2.66
CA PRO A 148 21.46 5.63 1.41
C PRO A 148 21.71 4.75 0.18
N GLN A 149 22.34 3.58 0.37
CA GLN A 149 22.59 2.61 -0.68
C GLN A 149 21.31 2.05 -1.31
N LEU A 150 20.24 1.93 -0.54
CA LEU A 150 18.96 1.40 -1.05
C LEU A 150 18.30 2.37 -2.03
N LEU A 151 18.42 3.68 -1.79
CA LEU A 151 17.94 4.68 -2.74
C LEU A 151 18.70 4.64 -4.07
N ALA A 152 20.01 4.36 -4.02
CA ALA A 152 20.83 4.24 -5.23
C ALA A 152 20.52 2.97 -6.03
N GLN A 153 20.04 1.91 -5.37
CA GLN A 153 19.66 0.64 -5.98
C GLN A 153 18.21 0.60 -6.42
N ALA A 154 17.38 1.52 -5.92
CA ALA A 154 15.95 1.51 -6.18
C ALA A 154 15.63 1.87 -7.62
N HIS A 155 14.81 1.03 -8.26
CA HIS A 155 14.18 1.34 -9.54
C HIS A 155 13.00 2.30 -9.35
N ALA A 156 12.17 2.06 -8.32
CA ALA A 156 10.99 2.87 -8.05
C ALA A 156 10.60 2.88 -6.56
N TRP A 157 9.77 3.88 -6.19
CA TRP A 157 8.93 3.83 -5.00
C TRP A 157 7.52 3.43 -5.43
N LEU A 158 7.00 2.35 -4.86
CA LEU A 158 5.63 1.90 -5.08
C LEU A 158 4.82 2.02 -3.80
N PHE A 159 3.65 2.66 -3.88
CA PHE A 159 2.64 2.63 -2.82
C PHE A 159 2.00 1.24 -2.72
N ILE A 160 1.32 0.93 -1.61
CA ILE A 160 0.70 -0.38 -1.41
C ILE A 160 -0.23 -0.76 -2.57
N SER A 161 -1.04 0.17 -3.08
CA SER A 161 -1.89 -0.06 -4.25
C SER A 161 -1.08 -0.47 -5.49
N SER A 162 0.03 0.22 -5.74
CA SER A 162 0.93 -0.06 -6.86
C SER A 162 1.71 -1.38 -6.67
N LEU A 163 2.11 -1.69 -5.43
CA LEU A 163 2.73 -2.99 -5.10
C LEU A 163 1.78 -4.16 -5.36
N ILE A 164 0.51 -4.02 -4.96
CA ILE A 164 -0.51 -5.03 -5.23
C ILE A 164 -0.77 -5.16 -6.75
N ASN A 165 -0.90 -4.04 -7.46
CA ASN A 165 -1.06 -4.05 -8.92
C ASN A 165 0.13 -4.72 -9.62
N HIS A 166 1.36 -4.39 -9.20
CA HIS A 166 2.57 -5.02 -9.73
C HIS A 166 2.56 -6.54 -9.50
N ARG A 167 2.18 -7.02 -8.30
CA ARG A 167 2.05 -8.46 -8.02
C ARG A 167 1.00 -9.16 -8.88
N LEU A 168 -0.03 -8.45 -9.34
CA LEU A 168 -1.09 -9.01 -10.18
C LEU A 168 -0.77 -8.96 -11.68
N THR A 169 0.03 -7.98 -12.13
CA THR A 169 0.20 -7.67 -13.56
C THR A 169 1.65 -7.72 -14.04
N GLY A 170 2.63 -7.57 -13.15
CA GLY A 170 4.03 -7.34 -13.49
C GLY A 170 4.36 -5.90 -13.91
N GLU A 171 3.37 -5.01 -13.98
CA GLU A 171 3.54 -3.65 -14.48
C GLU A 171 3.81 -2.64 -13.35
N PHE A 172 4.74 -1.70 -13.58
CA PHE A 172 4.98 -0.57 -12.69
C PHE A 172 3.97 0.53 -13.00
N THR A 173 3.08 0.78 -12.06
CA THR A 173 2.04 1.81 -12.20
C THR A 173 2.04 2.74 -11.00
N ALA A 174 1.62 3.98 -11.19
CA ALA A 174 1.43 4.96 -10.13
C ALA A 174 0.04 5.59 -10.26
N ASP A 175 -0.54 5.93 -9.11
CA ASP A 175 -1.76 6.71 -9.03
C ASP A 175 -1.39 8.17 -8.77
N LEU A 176 -1.97 9.10 -9.56
CA LEU A 176 -1.70 10.54 -9.45
C LEU A 176 -2.24 11.15 -8.15
N THR A 177 -3.07 10.44 -7.41
CA THR A 177 -3.66 10.89 -6.13
C THR A 177 -2.86 10.45 -4.89
N MET A 178 -1.76 9.72 -5.09
CA MET A 178 -0.93 9.16 -4.02
C MET A 178 0.39 9.90 -3.83
#